data_045f993f8a5dea55e8a44b2a3c5ba08f
#
_entry.id   045f993f8a5dea55e8a44b2a3c5ba08f
#
_cell.length_a   1.000
_cell.length_b   1.000
_cell.length_c   1.000
_cell.angle_alpha   90.00
_cell.angle_beta   90.00
_cell.angle_gamma   90.00
#
_symmetry.space_group_name_H-M   'P 1'
#
loop_
_entity.id
_entity.type
_entity.pdbx_description
1 polymer ?
#
loop_
_entity_poly.entity_id
_entity_poly.type
_entity_poly.pdbx_seq_one_letter_code
_entity_poly.pdbx_strand_id
1 'polypeptide(L)'
;MKRAASILILAGLSAVLSYAQNEEETARLEDHVVFLTSDSLGGRRAGSPGETAAAEYVYDCLYEAGVTMLSGREGQEFSIVLEDDTVMSRNIVGIVNGYDDRLKNQYVVIGANMDHLGTNMMTVDGKSVAQIFPGANDNASGIAVMLEVAKRVAASSFFFKRSVVFAGFGAREQGMAGSWYFINKTFPEPDSISIMIDVRSVGRSGPLNPFTYYNGVSSPEVNSLVDGLSEVGAFYIPEEGDGMLPSGDYLPFYEKNIPVVLFTAGSDRNMRTVRDRASFLDYESMDYICDFIYNFIREVANMELMIDRPEEYWTGTADSLASIGGERTYSPYEVDTPPEFFRGDVGTFLREWVYTYLKYPDIPLSQGVSGTVTVEFIVEKDGSVTNVRAVRGNDQYLEDEAVRVISASPKWKPGVLGGEKVRVKYSVPVEFRLKKR
;
A
#
# COMPACT_ATOMS: atom_id res chain seq x y z
N MET A 1 -37.28 37.59 -22.16
CA MET A 1 -36.21 37.13 -23.05
C MET A 1 -34.81 37.48 -22.54
N LYS A 2 -34.45 38.69 -22.13
CA LYS A 2 -33.09 39.04 -21.65
C LYS A 2 -32.65 38.27 -20.40
N ARG A 3 -33.54 37.95 -19.41
CA ARG A 3 -33.20 37.16 -18.21
C ARG A 3 -32.91 35.66 -18.53
N ALA A 4 -33.64 35.08 -19.49
CA ALA A 4 -33.41 33.68 -19.89
C ALA A 4 -32.06 33.50 -20.66
N ALA A 5 -31.71 34.48 -21.49
CA ALA A 5 -30.43 34.47 -22.19
C ALA A 5 -29.22 34.61 -21.23
N SER A 6 -29.37 35.45 -20.15
CA SER A 6 -28.33 35.61 -19.14
C SER A 6 -28.11 34.31 -18.31
N ILE A 7 -29.19 33.60 -17.98
CA ILE A 7 -29.11 32.33 -17.23
C ILE A 7 -28.46 31.23 -18.09
N LEU A 8 -28.79 31.16 -19.38
CA LEU A 8 -28.17 30.21 -20.32
C LEU A 8 -26.67 30.50 -20.54
N ILE A 9 -26.27 31.76 -20.60
CA ILE A 9 -24.85 32.15 -20.73
C ILE A 9 -24.08 31.82 -19.45
N LEU A 10 -24.64 32.07 -18.27
CA LEU A 10 -24.01 31.68 -17.00
C LEU A 10 -23.89 30.15 -16.86
N ALA A 11 -24.94 29.40 -17.20
CA ALA A 11 -24.90 27.93 -17.16
C ALA A 11 -23.89 27.35 -18.18
N GLY A 12 -23.80 27.94 -19.38
CA GLY A 12 -22.79 27.56 -20.36
C GLY A 12 -21.36 27.88 -19.90
N LEU A 13 -21.15 29.03 -19.26
CA LEU A 13 -19.85 29.43 -18.73
C LEU A 13 -19.42 28.55 -17.57
N SER A 14 -20.35 28.20 -16.67
CA SER A 14 -20.05 27.28 -15.56
C SER A 14 -19.73 25.86 -16.04
N ALA A 15 -20.43 25.36 -17.05
CA ALA A 15 -20.15 24.05 -17.64
C ALA A 15 -18.78 24.01 -18.33
N VAL A 16 -18.40 25.06 -19.06
CA VAL A 16 -17.07 25.16 -19.69
C VAL A 16 -15.95 25.28 -18.66
N LEU A 17 -16.18 26.03 -17.57
CA LEU A 17 -15.22 26.16 -16.48
C LEU A 17 -15.05 24.84 -15.72
N SER A 18 -16.12 24.11 -15.45
CA SER A 18 -16.05 22.78 -14.83
C SER A 18 -15.33 21.77 -15.71
N TYR A 19 -15.60 21.77 -17.01
CA TYR A 19 -14.91 20.88 -17.95
C TYR A 19 -13.41 21.18 -18.04
N ALA A 20 -13.03 22.45 -18.13
CA ALA A 20 -11.62 22.86 -18.17
C ALA A 20 -10.91 22.53 -16.83
N GLN A 21 -11.60 22.62 -15.70
CA GLN A 21 -11.05 22.25 -14.39
C GLN A 21 -10.80 20.75 -14.30
N ASN A 22 -11.72 19.91 -14.74
CA ASN A 22 -11.55 18.44 -14.77
C ASN A 22 -10.39 18.02 -15.67
N GLU A 23 -10.21 18.63 -16.86
CA GLU A 23 -9.08 18.33 -17.72
C GLU A 23 -7.73 18.68 -17.06
N GLU A 24 -7.66 19.78 -16.31
CA GLU A 24 -6.45 20.16 -15.58
C GLU A 24 -6.16 19.21 -14.41
N GLU A 25 -7.17 18.76 -13.69
CA GLU A 25 -7.04 17.81 -12.57
C GLU A 25 -6.61 16.42 -13.04
N THR A 26 -7.22 15.93 -14.11
CA THR A 26 -6.83 14.67 -14.76
C THR A 26 -5.39 14.72 -15.27
N ALA A 27 -4.97 15.84 -15.86
CA ALA A 27 -3.59 16.02 -16.31
C ALA A 27 -2.59 15.99 -15.14
N ARG A 28 -2.92 16.60 -14.00
CA ARG A 28 -2.04 16.54 -12.81
C ARG A 28 -1.92 15.13 -12.23
N LEU A 29 -3.02 14.36 -12.19
CA LEU A 29 -2.98 12.95 -11.80
C LEU A 29 -2.04 12.14 -12.70
N GLU A 30 -2.09 12.39 -14.02
CA GLU A 30 -1.15 11.76 -14.96
C GLU A 30 0.29 12.18 -14.68
N ASP A 31 0.56 13.47 -14.48
CA ASP A 31 1.90 14.00 -14.18
C ASP A 31 2.48 13.36 -12.92
N HIS A 32 1.70 13.21 -11.85
CA HIS A 32 2.12 12.52 -10.63
C HIS A 32 2.53 11.07 -10.91
N VAL A 33 1.69 10.32 -11.63
CA VAL A 33 1.96 8.92 -11.93
C VAL A 33 3.16 8.78 -12.87
N VAL A 34 3.26 9.60 -13.91
CA VAL A 34 4.38 9.60 -14.88
C VAL A 34 5.70 9.87 -14.16
N PHE A 35 5.75 10.85 -13.26
CA PHE A 35 6.95 11.12 -12.46
C PHE A 35 7.31 9.90 -11.60
N LEU A 36 6.38 9.41 -10.78
CA LEU A 36 6.62 8.32 -9.84
C LEU A 36 6.99 6.99 -10.53
N THR A 37 6.58 6.80 -11.78
CA THR A 37 6.87 5.57 -12.54
C THR A 37 8.00 5.73 -13.55
N SER A 38 8.69 6.88 -13.53
CA SER A 38 9.82 7.13 -14.42
C SER A 38 10.96 6.14 -14.17
N ASP A 39 11.66 5.75 -15.23
CA ASP A 39 12.78 4.83 -15.16
C ASP A 39 13.91 5.34 -14.24
N SER A 40 14.02 6.67 -14.06
CA SER A 40 14.99 7.30 -13.17
C SER A 40 14.79 6.94 -11.69
N LEU A 41 13.55 6.63 -11.29
CA LEU A 41 13.26 6.18 -9.92
C LEU A 41 13.49 4.67 -9.71
N GLY A 42 13.87 3.93 -10.76
CA GLY A 42 14.25 2.53 -10.67
C GLY A 42 13.23 1.63 -9.98
N GLY A 43 11.93 1.97 -10.02
CA GLY A 43 10.84 1.23 -9.38
C GLY A 43 10.76 1.42 -7.84
N ARG A 44 11.35 2.43 -7.29
CA ARG A 44 11.16 2.94 -5.91
C ARG A 44 11.33 1.89 -4.81
N ARG A 45 12.32 0.99 -4.92
CA ARG A 45 12.58 -0.01 -3.86
C ARG A 45 12.90 0.73 -2.55
N ALA A 46 12.34 0.27 -1.44
CA ALA A 46 12.62 0.82 -0.12
C ALA A 46 14.14 0.90 0.15
N GLY A 47 14.59 2.04 0.69
CA GLY A 47 16.00 2.36 0.92
C GLY A 47 16.80 2.73 -0.33
N SER A 48 16.18 2.79 -1.51
CA SER A 48 16.86 3.18 -2.75
C SER A 48 16.83 4.70 -2.99
N PRO A 49 17.73 5.23 -3.83
CA PRO A 49 17.63 6.63 -4.28
C PRO A 49 16.29 6.95 -4.95
N GLY A 50 15.65 5.97 -5.59
CA GLY A 50 14.34 6.14 -6.22
C GLY A 50 13.21 6.33 -5.21
N GLU A 51 13.23 5.62 -4.09
CA GLU A 51 12.30 5.89 -2.99
C GLU A 51 12.54 7.28 -2.39
N THR A 52 13.81 7.65 -2.19
CA THR A 52 14.17 9.00 -1.69
C THR A 52 13.62 10.10 -2.62
N ALA A 53 13.81 9.97 -3.92
CA ALA A 53 13.31 10.94 -4.89
C ALA A 53 11.76 10.98 -4.92
N ALA A 54 11.09 9.83 -4.77
CA ALA A 54 9.64 9.79 -4.63
C ALA A 54 9.16 10.49 -3.34
N ALA A 55 9.85 10.27 -2.23
CA ALA A 55 9.54 10.92 -0.96
C ALA A 55 9.72 12.44 -1.04
N GLU A 56 10.82 12.93 -1.62
CA GLU A 56 11.06 14.36 -1.84
C GLU A 56 9.97 14.97 -2.74
N TYR A 57 9.55 14.27 -3.77
CA TYR A 57 8.46 14.70 -4.64
C TYR A 57 7.13 14.83 -3.88
N VAL A 58 6.78 13.82 -3.09
CA VAL A 58 5.57 13.85 -2.24
C VAL A 58 5.63 14.99 -1.25
N TYR A 59 6.79 15.24 -0.63
CA TYR A 59 6.99 16.38 0.26
C TYR A 59 6.73 17.71 -0.45
N ASP A 60 7.35 17.91 -1.61
CA ASP A 60 7.23 19.15 -2.37
C ASP A 60 5.76 19.40 -2.79
N CYS A 61 5.07 18.38 -3.30
CA CYS A 61 3.65 18.48 -3.68
C CYS A 61 2.75 18.84 -2.49
N LEU A 62 2.92 18.20 -1.33
CA LEU A 62 2.14 18.54 -0.13
C LEU A 62 2.44 19.96 0.36
N TYR A 63 3.72 20.35 0.39
CA TYR A 63 4.15 21.68 0.80
C TYR A 63 3.59 22.77 -0.13
N GLU A 64 3.67 22.58 -1.45
CA GLU A 64 3.14 23.51 -2.46
C GLU A 64 1.60 23.60 -2.41
N ALA A 65 0.93 22.50 -2.03
CA ALA A 65 -0.50 22.50 -1.79
C ALA A 65 -0.93 23.28 -0.53
N GLY A 66 0.02 23.74 0.30
CA GLY A 66 -0.25 24.47 1.54
C GLY A 66 -0.51 23.58 2.76
N VAL A 67 -0.15 22.30 2.68
CA VAL A 67 -0.18 21.37 3.81
C VAL A 67 0.96 21.71 4.78
N THR A 68 0.69 21.74 6.08
CA THR A 68 1.72 21.94 7.10
C THR A 68 2.51 20.65 7.30
N MET A 69 3.78 20.64 6.95
CA MET A 69 4.62 19.47 7.08
C MET A 69 4.98 19.18 8.53
N LEU A 70 4.91 17.91 8.96
CA LEU A 70 5.23 17.46 10.33
C LEU A 70 6.68 16.99 10.49
N SER A 71 7.43 16.94 9.40
CA SER A 71 8.88 16.67 9.38
C SER A 71 9.55 17.58 8.36
N GLY A 72 10.89 17.64 8.35
CA GLY A 72 11.65 18.23 7.25
C GLY A 72 11.54 17.42 5.97
N ARG A 73 12.23 17.84 4.92
CA ARG A 73 12.22 17.19 3.61
C ARG A 73 12.78 15.76 3.64
N GLU A 74 13.60 15.44 4.63
CA GLU A 74 14.09 14.09 4.91
C GLU A 74 12.98 13.14 5.39
N GLY A 75 11.85 13.68 5.84
CA GLY A 75 10.73 12.91 6.35
C GLY A 75 10.96 12.31 7.74
N GLN A 76 10.13 11.33 8.10
CA GLN A 76 10.29 10.52 9.32
C GLN A 76 11.13 9.30 8.97
N GLU A 77 12.44 9.38 9.16
CA GLU A 77 13.37 8.29 8.82
C GLU A 77 13.29 7.13 9.81
N PHE A 78 13.39 5.91 9.29
CA PHE A 78 13.48 4.67 10.06
C PHE A 78 14.34 3.64 9.32
N SER A 79 14.96 2.73 10.08
CA SER A 79 15.77 1.66 9.51
C SER A 79 14.92 0.42 9.22
N ILE A 80 15.22 -0.22 8.10
CA ILE A 80 14.70 -1.53 7.73
C ILE A 80 15.86 -2.45 7.35
N VAL A 81 15.67 -3.74 7.50
CA VAL A 81 16.66 -4.74 7.05
C VAL A 81 16.20 -5.31 5.72
N LEU A 82 17.03 -5.17 4.71
CA LEU A 82 16.83 -5.77 3.40
C LEU A 82 17.97 -6.74 3.11
N GLU A 83 17.64 -8.02 2.96
CA GLU A 83 18.64 -9.08 2.83
C GLU A 83 19.56 -9.09 4.07
N ASP A 84 20.83 -8.77 3.92
CA ASP A 84 21.79 -8.68 5.03
C ASP A 84 22.17 -7.21 5.39
N ASP A 85 21.57 -6.23 4.70
CA ASP A 85 21.90 -4.81 4.87
C ASP A 85 20.81 -4.05 5.61
N THR A 86 21.22 -3.13 6.48
CA THR A 86 20.33 -2.14 7.08
C THR A 86 20.28 -0.89 6.22
N VAL A 87 19.12 -0.56 5.70
CA VAL A 87 18.89 0.63 4.88
C VAL A 87 17.88 1.57 5.53
N MET A 88 17.90 2.83 5.13
CA MET A 88 16.97 3.84 5.63
C MET A 88 15.81 4.01 4.67
N SER A 89 14.60 3.95 5.20
CA SER A 89 13.36 4.36 4.53
C SER A 89 12.73 5.52 5.30
N ARG A 90 11.62 6.07 4.79
CA ARG A 90 11.00 7.26 5.40
C ARG A 90 9.51 7.38 5.10
N ASN A 91 8.79 8.03 6.00
CA ASN A 91 7.45 8.53 5.74
C ASN A 91 7.47 10.03 5.49
N ILE A 92 6.59 10.50 4.63
CA ILE A 92 6.32 11.93 4.44
C ILE A 92 4.95 12.23 5.02
N VAL A 93 4.91 13.11 6.02
CA VAL A 93 3.67 13.38 6.76
C VAL A 93 3.40 14.87 6.84
N GLY A 94 2.19 15.25 6.50
CA GLY A 94 1.70 16.61 6.62
C GLY A 94 0.28 16.66 7.20
N ILE A 95 -0.13 17.84 7.64
CA ILE A 95 -1.42 18.08 8.28
C ILE A 95 -2.09 19.33 7.74
N VAL A 96 -3.40 19.25 7.52
CA VAL A 96 -4.30 20.40 7.40
C VAL A 96 -5.10 20.49 8.69
N ASN A 97 -4.89 21.58 9.44
CA ASN A 97 -5.54 21.75 10.74
C ASN A 97 -7.05 22.02 10.58
N GLY A 98 -7.83 21.35 11.39
CA GLY A 98 -9.25 21.62 11.53
C GLY A 98 -9.54 22.98 12.20
N TYR A 99 -10.71 23.55 11.94
CA TYR A 99 -11.06 24.86 12.45
C TYR A 99 -11.80 24.82 13.81
N ASP A 100 -12.36 23.69 14.22
CA ASP A 100 -13.16 23.60 15.47
C ASP A 100 -12.22 23.34 16.66
N ASP A 101 -12.27 24.22 17.65
CA ASP A 101 -11.39 24.15 18.83
C ASP A 101 -11.57 22.88 19.68
N ARG A 102 -12.71 22.20 19.60
CA ARG A 102 -12.98 20.95 20.32
C ARG A 102 -12.55 19.72 19.52
N LEU A 103 -12.59 19.78 18.17
CA LEU A 103 -12.39 18.63 17.30
C LEU A 103 -11.07 18.65 16.54
N LYS A 104 -10.36 19.78 16.46
CA LYS A 104 -9.10 19.91 15.70
C LYS A 104 -7.97 18.98 16.17
N ASN A 105 -8.05 18.47 17.41
CA ASN A 105 -7.10 17.48 17.95
C ASN A 105 -7.60 16.04 17.77
N GLN A 106 -8.61 15.83 16.94
CA GLN A 106 -9.00 14.53 16.43
C GLN A 106 -8.68 14.49 14.94
N TYR A 107 -8.26 13.33 14.45
CA TYR A 107 -7.61 13.23 13.15
C TYR A 107 -8.32 12.26 12.21
N VAL A 108 -8.44 12.66 10.97
CA VAL A 108 -8.69 11.76 9.84
C VAL A 108 -7.34 11.55 9.17
N VAL A 109 -6.86 10.32 9.08
CA VAL A 109 -5.59 9.98 8.43
C VAL A 109 -5.89 9.42 7.05
N ILE A 110 -5.26 9.94 6.02
CA ILE A 110 -5.24 9.36 4.68
C ILE A 110 -3.80 9.01 4.31
N GLY A 111 -3.59 7.80 3.83
CA GLY A 111 -2.26 7.30 3.50
C GLY A 111 -2.21 6.50 2.21
N ALA A 112 -1.02 6.50 1.61
CA ALA A 112 -0.66 5.66 0.47
C ALA A 112 0.83 5.34 0.53
N ASN A 113 1.26 4.19 0.02
CA ASN A 113 2.68 3.86 0.01
C ASN A 113 3.42 4.42 -1.20
N MET A 114 4.66 4.86 -0.98
CA MET A 114 5.54 5.45 -2.00
C MET A 114 6.46 4.41 -2.66
N ASP A 115 6.84 3.38 -1.91
CA ASP A 115 7.77 2.34 -2.37
C ASP A 115 7.11 1.32 -3.30
N HIS A 116 7.95 0.60 -4.07
CA HIS A 116 7.52 -0.54 -4.88
C HIS A 116 8.67 -1.56 -5.00
N LEU A 117 8.55 -2.49 -5.94
CA LEU A 117 9.45 -3.65 -6.07
C LEU A 117 10.88 -3.30 -6.54
N GLY A 118 11.09 -2.11 -7.11
CA GLY A 118 12.41 -1.69 -7.60
C GLY A 118 12.78 -2.30 -8.95
N THR A 119 14.06 -2.66 -9.10
CA THR A 119 14.63 -3.20 -10.33
C THR A 119 15.14 -4.61 -10.09
N ASN A 120 14.86 -5.51 -11.01
CA ASN A 120 15.45 -6.85 -11.06
C ASN A 120 16.43 -6.97 -12.24
N MET A 121 17.52 -7.69 -12.04
CA MET A 121 18.50 -7.97 -13.11
C MET A 121 18.21 -9.31 -13.76
N MET A 122 17.96 -9.30 -15.05
CA MET A 122 17.80 -10.50 -15.87
C MET A 122 18.99 -10.71 -16.78
N THR A 123 19.27 -11.95 -17.12
CA THR A 123 20.17 -12.26 -18.23
C THR A 123 19.34 -12.72 -19.43
N VAL A 124 19.36 -11.94 -20.50
CA VAL A 124 18.73 -12.25 -21.79
C VAL A 124 19.84 -12.35 -22.82
N ASP A 125 19.94 -13.47 -23.53
CA ASP A 125 21.00 -13.72 -24.54
C ASP A 125 22.44 -13.46 -24.02
N GLY A 126 22.69 -13.80 -22.76
CA GLY A 126 23.99 -13.60 -22.11
C GLY A 126 24.29 -12.15 -21.70
N LYS A 127 23.36 -11.21 -21.87
CA LYS A 127 23.48 -9.82 -21.44
C LYS A 127 22.65 -9.58 -20.19
N SER A 128 23.21 -8.85 -19.23
CA SER A 128 22.47 -8.40 -18.05
C SER A 128 21.58 -7.21 -18.43
N VAL A 129 20.27 -7.36 -18.25
CA VAL A 129 19.27 -6.34 -18.55
C VAL A 129 18.51 -6.02 -17.26
N ALA A 130 18.44 -4.74 -16.93
CA ALA A 130 17.63 -4.27 -15.81
C ALA A 130 16.13 -4.28 -16.19
N GLN A 131 15.32 -4.91 -15.36
CA GLN A 131 13.86 -4.85 -15.43
C GLN A 131 13.34 -4.00 -14.30
N ILE A 132 12.79 -2.84 -14.66
CA ILE A 132 12.17 -1.92 -13.70
C ILE A 132 10.70 -2.31 -13.54
N PHE A 133 10.24 -2.36 -12.28
CA PHE A 133 8.85 -2.52 -11.91
C PHE A 133 8.28 -1.13 -11.62
N PRO A 134 7.54 -0.50 -12.56
CA PRO A 134 7.17 0.91 -12.42
C PRO A 134 6.15 1.14 -11.30
N GLY A 135 5.22 0.19 -11.10
CA GLY A 135 4.20 0.27 -10.06
C GLY A 135 3.26 1.46 -10.26
N ALA A 136 2.66 1.57 -11.44
CA ALA A 136 1.76 2.68 -11.74
C ALA A 136 0.45 2.56 -10.97
N ASN A 137 -0.20 1.40 -11.08
CA ASN A 137 -1.40 1.12 -10.30
C ASN A 137 -1.07 0.78 -8.84
N ASP A 138 0.02 0.04 -8.59
CA ASP A 138 0.47 -0.37 -7.25
C ASP A 138 1.82 0.28 -6.87
N ASN A 139 1.91 1.52 -6.30
CA ASN A 139 0.81 2.36 -5.82
C ASN A 139 1.04 3.85 -6.18
N ALA A 140 1.62 4.16 -7.35
CA ALA A 140 1.72 5.56 -7.78
C ALA A 140 0.32 6.19 -7.94
N SER A 141 -0.70 5.40 -8.33
CA SER A 141 -2.08 5.85 -8.42
C SER A 141 -2.63 6.32 -7.05
N GLY A 142 -2.37 5.56 -5.98
CA GLY A 142 -2.80 5.93 -4.63
C GLY A 142 -2.12 7.20 -4.13
N ILE A 143 -0.82 7.36 -4.39
CA ILE A 143 -0.10 8.61 -4.07
C ILE A 143 -0.67 9.78 -4.85
N ALA A 144 -0.91 9.64 -6.16
CA ALA A 144 -1.48 10.71 -6.98
C ALA A 144 -2.84 11.18 -6.46
N VAL A 145 -3.73 10.25 -6.14
CA VAL A 145 -5.05 10.55 -5.53
C VAL A 145 -4.87 11.23 -4.17
N MET A 146 -4.01 10.72 -3.30
CA MET A 146 -3.75 11.36 -2.00
C MET A 146 -3.26 12.80 -2.15
N LEU A 147 -2.38 13.10 -3.10
CA LEU A 147 -1.86 14.44 -3.34
C LEU A 147 -2.94 15.40 -3.86
N GLU A 148 -3.77 14.98 -4.80
CA GLU A 148 -4.87 15.82 -5.30
C GLU A 148 -5.96 16.04 -4.23
N VAL A 149 -6.27 15.02 -3.43
CA VAL A 149 -7.15 15.19 -2.26
C VAL A 149 -6.54 16.15 -1.24
N ALA A 150 -5.23 16.08 -0.98
CA ALA A 150 -4.55 17.00 -0.07
C ALA A 150 -4.66 18.46 -0.53
N LYS A 151 -4.47 18.69 -1.83
CA LYS A 151 -4.63 20.01 -2.43
C LYS A 151 -6.04 20.55 -2.27
N ARG A 152 -7.08 19.73 -2.50
CA ARG A 152 -8.49 20.12 -2.33
C ARG A 152 -8.82 20.42 -0.87
N VAL A 153 -8.35 19.58 0.07
CA VAL A 153 -8.56 19.78 1.52
C VAL A 153 -7.85 21.05 2.01
N ALA A 154 -6.61 21.29 1.59
CA ALA A 154 -5.86 22.49 1.98
C ALA A 154 -6.53 23.77 1.45
N ALA A 155 -6.99 23.78 0.18
CA ALA A 155 -7.69 24.90 -0.41
C ALA A 155 -9.04 25.21 0.25
N SER A 156 -9.63 24.24 0.94
CA SER A 156 -10.97 24.33 1.55
C SER A 156 -10.97 23.99 3.05
N SER A 157 -9.85 24.22 3.75
CA SER A 157 -9.63 23.83 5.16
C SER A 157 -10.71 24.31 6.12
N PHE A 158 -11.36 25.41 5.82
CA PHE A 158 -12.46 25.97 6.61
C PHE A 158 -13.76 25.12 6.58
N PHE A 159 -13.81 24.03 5.82
CA PHE A 159 -14.92 23.08 5.83
C PHE A 159 -14.67 21.87 6.73
N PHE A 160 -13.49 21.74 7.38
CA PHE A 160 -13.13 20.57 8.16
C PHE A 160 -13.00 20.92 9.65
N LYS A 161 -13.86 20.36 10.49
CA LYS A 161 -13.78 20.55 11.95
C LYS A 161 -12.58 19.82 12.54
N ARG A 162 -12.35 18.56 12.14
CA ARG A 162 -11.17 17.74 12.51
C ARG A 162 -9.99 18.04 11.60
N SER A 163 -8.81 17.81 12.11
CA SER A 163 -7.60 17.88 11.31
C SER A 163 -7.46 16.67 10.39
N VAL A 164 -6.89 16.88 9.20
CA VAL A 164 -6.66 15.83 8.21
C VAL A 164 -5.15 15.64 8.06
N VAL A 165 -4.69 14.41 8.28
CA VAL A 165 -3.26 14.03 8.16
C VAL A 165 -3.07 13.27 6.87
N PHE A 166 -2.08 13.66 6.08
CA PHE A 166 -1.67 13.04 4.83
C PHE A 166 -0.34 12.33 5.05
N ALA A 167 -0.26 11.04 4.72
CA ALA A 167 0.91 10.22 4.98
C ALA A 167 1.33 9.41 3.75
N GLY A 168 2.46 9.77 3.13
CA GLY A 168 3.17 8.92 2.19
C GLY A 168 4.03 7.93 2.98
N PHE A 169 3.67 6.65 2.98
CA PHE A 169 4.40 5.62 3.71
C PHE A 169 5.53 5.01 2.87
N GLY A 170 6.68 4.79 3.48
CA GLY A 170 7.77 4.01 2.90
C GLY A 170 7.76 2.56 3.34
N ALA A 171 8.53 1.73 2.63
CA ALA A 171 8.80 0.34 3.01
C ALA A 171 7.55 -0.54 3.27
N ARG A 172 6.47 -0.33 2.50
CA ARG A 172 5.30 -1.20 2.54
C ARG A 172 5.65 -2.64 2.13
N GLU A 173 6.51 -2.79 1.11
CA GLU A 173 6.96 -4.10 0.63
C GLU A 173 7.76 -4.88 1.69
N GLN A 174 8.17 -4.23 2.77
CA GLN A 174 8.84 -4.81 3.93
C GLN A 174 7.89 -4.95 5.13
N GLY A 175 6.66 -5.36 4.87
CA GLY A 175 5.66 -5.65 5.90
C GLY A 175 5.03 -4.40 6.51
N MET A 176 4.81 -3.36 5.69
CA MET A 176 4.18 -2.10 6.10
C MET A 176 4.98 -1.36 7.19
N ALA A 177 6.33 -1.41 7.09
CA ALA A 177 7.21 -0.86 8.12
C ALA A 177 6.98 0.64 8.34
N GLY A 178 6.66 1.41 7.28
CA GLY A 178 6.40 2.84 7.38
C GLY A 178 5.14 3.17 8.16
N SER A 179 4.02 2.57 7.81
CA SER A 179 2.75 2.78 8.53
C SER A 179 2.81 2.25 9.95
N TRP A 180 3.52 1.13 10.18
CA TRP A 180 3.81 0.63 11.52
C TRP A 180 4.64 1.64 12.34
N TYR A 181 5.72 2.18 11.75
CA TYR A 181 6.57 3.17 12.42
C TYR A 181 5.79 4.45 12.74
N PHE A 182 4.96 4.91 11.81
CA PHE A 182 4.11 6.08 12.01
C PHE A 182 3.23 5.93 13.25
N ILE A 183 2.40 4.88 13.30
CA ILE A 183 1.39 4.74 14.34
C ILE A 183 1.95 4.28 15.70
N ASN A 184 3.11 3.62 15.71
CA ASN A 184 3.70 3.09 16.94
C ASN A 184 4.83 3.97 17.51
N LYS A 185 5.45 4.84 16.70
CA LYS A 185 6.65 5.58 17.12
C LYS A 185 6.52 7.09 16.98
N THR A 186 5.84 7.58 15.95
CA THR A 186 5.87 9.01 15.63
C THR A 186 4.56 9.72 15.86
N PHE A 187 3.42 9.04 15.78
CA PHE A 187 2.13 9.67 16.05
C PHE A 187 1.85 9.67 17.56
N PRO A 188 1.67 10.86 18.18
CA PRO A 188 1.68 10.95 19.66
C PRO A 188 0.40 10.43 20.30
N GLU A 189 -0.74 10.54 19.62
CA GLU A 189 -2.07 10.25 20.19
C GLU A 189 -2.90 9.34 19.26
N PRO A 190 -2.55 8.05 19.12
CA PRO A 190 -3.29 7.12 18.24
C PRO A 190 -4.79 7.06 18.53
N ASP A 191 -5.19 7.25 19.79
CA ASP A 191 -6.61 7.22 20.19
C ASP A 191 -7.41 8.43 19.69
N SER A 192 -6.74 9.47 19.23
CA SER A 192 -7.38 10.64 18.62
C SER A 192 -7.66 10.48 17.13
N ILE A 193 -7.26 9.35 16.50
CA ILE A 193 -7.55 9.06 15.10
C ILE A 193 -8.97 8.52 14.98
N SER A 194 -9.81 9.24 14.25
CA SER A 194 -11.19 8.87 13.97
C SER A 194 -11.31 7.75 12.96
N ILE A 195 -10.46 7.78 11.93
CA ILE A 195 -10.37 6.76 10.88
C ILE A 195 -9.02 6.86 10.15
N MET A 196 -8.53 5.71 9.67
CA MET A 196 -7.44 5.62 8.69
C MET A 196 -8.01 5.21 7.32
N ILE A 197 -7.73 6.01 6.30
CA ILE A 197 -8.09 5.80 4.90
C ILE A 197 -6.83 5.36 4.15
N ASP A 198 -6.80 4.12 3.71
CA ASP A 198 -5.73 3.58 2.86
C ASP A 198 -6.18 3.66 1.39
N VAL A 199 -5.36 4.31 0.54
CA VAL A 199 -5.65 4.48 -0.90
C VAL A 199 -4.67 3.65 -1.71
N ARG A 200 -5.19 2.63 -2.39
CA ARG A 200 -4.34 1.68 -3.06
C ARG A 200 -4.92 1.13 -4.36
N SER A 201 -4.08 1.11 -5.41
CA SER A 201 -4.41 0.48 -6.70
C SER A 201 -5.74 0.98 -7.27
N VAL A 202 -5.87 2.29 -7.36
CA VAL A 202 -7.10 3.00 -7.76
C VAL A 202 -7.08 3.49 -9.22
N GLY A 203 -6.06 3.12 -9.98
CA GLY A 203 -5.87 3.62 -11.35
C GLY A 203 -6.52 2.78 -12.46
N ARG A 204 -7.27 1.73 -12.14
CA ARG A 204 -7.81 0.79 -13.15
C ARG A 204 -9.31 0.59 -13.07
N SER A 205 -10.00 1.52 -12.52
CA SER A 205 -11.44 1.52 -12.47
C SER A 205 -12.00 2.07 -13.79
N GLY A 206 -12.99 1.40 -14.30
CA GLY A 206 -13.73 1.84 -15.49
C GLY A 206 -15.22 1.59 -15.32
N PRO A 207 -16.07 2.03 -16.25
CA PRO A 207 -17.53 1.94 -16.13
C PRO A 207 -18.08 0.53 -15.87
N LEU A 208 -17.29 -0.50 -16.19
CA LEU A 208 -17.63 -1.91 -16.00
C LEU A 208 -16.88 -2.55 -14.82
N ASN A 209 -16.03 -1.81 -14.13
CA ASN A 209 -15.26 -2.29 -12.99
C ASN A 209 -15.37 -1.25 -11.86
N PRO A 210 -16.49 -1.26 -11.12
CA PRO A 210 -16.72 -0.30 -10.04
C PRO A 210 -15.64 -0.44 -8.98
N PHE A 211 -15.39 0.66 -8.24
CA PHE A 211 -14.45 0.67 -7.14
C PHE A 211 -14.88 -0.37 -6.11
N THR A 212 -13.92 -1.17 -5.69
CA THR A 212 -14.08 -2.04 -4.54
C THR A 212 -13.49 -1.32 -3.35
N TYR A 213 -14.26 -1.08 -2.30
CA TYR A 213 -13.68 -0.68 -1.03
C TYR A 213 -13.84 -1.83 -0.03
N TYR A 214 -12.89 -1.90 0.87
CA TYR A 214 -12.92 -2.86 1.97
C TYR A 214 -13.00 -2.06 3.27
N ASN A 215 -14.01 -2.34 4.07
CA ASN A 215 -14.03 -1.92 5.44
C ASN A 215 -13.34 -3.00 6.27
N GLY A 216 -12.11 -2.75 6.70
CA GLY A 216 -11.31 -3.68 7.49
C GLY A 216 -11.88 -3.97 8.88
N VAL A 217 -12.77 -3.08 9.34
CA VAL A 217 -13.54 -3.25 10.56
C VAL A 217 -14.99 -3.09 10.17
N SER A 218 -15.82 -4.06 10.50
CA SER A 218 -17.27 -4.00 10.29
C SER A 218 -17.86 -2.80 11.05
N SER A 219 -17.81 -1.63 10.43
CA SER A 219 -18.41 -0.40 10.96
C SER A 219 -19.65 -0.05 10.15
N PRO A 220 -20.85 -0.26 10.69
CA PRO A 220 -22.08 0.11 10.03
C PRO A 220 -22.14 1.60 9.65
N GLU A 221 -21.48 2.46 10.44
CA GLU A 221 -21.40 3.90 10.18
C GLU A 221 -20.57 4.19 8.93
N VAL A 222 -19.40 3.56 8.78
CA VAL A 222 -18.54 3.71 7.58
C VAL A 222 -19.27 3.18 6.35
N ASN A 223 -19.91 2.01 6.45
CA ASN A 223 -20.68 1.44 5.35
C ASN A 223 -21.82 2.37 4.92
N SER A 224 -22.60 2.87 5.89
CA SER A 224 -23.71 3.80 5.61
C SER A 224 -23.23 5.10 4.97
N LEU A 225 -22.05 5.59 5.38
CA LEU A 225 -21.46 6.80 4.82
C LEU A 225 -20.99 6.58 3.37
N VAL A 226 -20.33 5.47 3.08
CA VAL A 226 -19.91 5.13 1.73
C VAL A 226 -21.13 4.94 0.82
N ASP A 227 -22.16 4.21 1.28
CA ASP A 227 -23.39 4.01 0.51
C ASP A 227 -24.13 5.33 0.24
N GLY A 228 -24.18 6.20 1.25
CA GLY A 228 -24.85 7.50 1.13
C GLY A 228 -24.16 8.50 0.21
N LEU A 229 -22.84 8.38 0.05
CA LEU A 229 -22.05 9.21 -0.88
C LEU A 229 -21.96 8.61 -2.29
N SER A 230 -22.27 7.34 -2.44
CA SER A 230 -22.24 6.62 -3.71
C SER A 230 -23.51 6.92 -4.50
N GLU A 231 -23.40 7.65 -5.60
CA GLU A 231 -24.57 8.06 -6.41
C GLU A 231 -25.25 6.90 -7.15
N VAL A 232 -24.63 5.77 -7.39
CA VAL A 232 -25.27 4.59 -8.04
C VAL A 232 -24.35 3.37 -7.90
N GLY A 233 -24.41 2.61 -6.80
CA GLY A 233 -23.81 1.28 -6.76
C GLY A 233 -22.35 1.20 -7.22
N ALA A 234 -21.62 2.34 -7.13
CA ALA A 234 -20.28 2.50 -7.64
C ALA A 234 -19.24 1.72 -6.81
N PHE A 235 -19.63 1.26 -5.62
CA PHE A 235 -18.73 0.55 -4.72
C PHE A 235 -19.29 -0.82 -4.40
N TYR A 236 -18.43 -1.83 -4.53
CA TYR A 236 -18.69 -3.17 -4.04
C TYR A 236 -18.16 -3.27 -2.61
N ILE A 237 -19.04 -3.56 -1.68
CA ILE A 237 -18.69 -3.93 -0.31
C ILE A 237 -18.63 -5.46 -0.28
N PRO A 238 -17.46 -6.08 -0.01
CA PRO A 238 -17.39 -7.53 0.15
C PRO A 238 -18.30 -7.98 1.30
N GLU A 239 -19.07 -9.04 1.08
CA GLU A 239 -19.83 -9.68 2.17
C GLU A 239 -18.88 -10.28 3.21
N GLU A 240 -19.31 -10.35 4.47
CA GLU A 240 -18.59 -11.04 5.52
C GLU A 240 -18.32 -12.48 5.09
N GLY A 241 -17.05 -12.84 4.92
CA GLY A 241 -16.61 -14.18 4.52
C GLY A 241 -16.02 -14.30 3.13
N ASP A 242 -16.06 -13.27 2.30
CA ASP A 242 -15.53 -13.29 0.92
C ASP A 242 -13.99 -13.27 0.81
N GLY A 243 -13.28 -13.64 1.85
CA GLY A 243 -11.86 -13.83 1.83
C GLY A 243 -11.07 -12.82 2.65
N MET A 244 -9.79 -13.06 2.74
CA MET A 244 -8.85 -12.25 3.49
C MET A 244 -8.74 -10.85 2.88
N LEU A 245 -8.91 -9.80 3.69
CA LEU A 245 -8.66 -8.43 3.30
C LEU A 245 -7.25 -8.31 2.68
N PRO A 246 -7.10 -7.60 1.55
CA PRO A 246 -5.78 -7.37 0.98
C PRO A 246 -4.87 -6.69 2.02
N SER A 247 -3.66 -7.19 2.20
CA SER A 247 -2.65 -6.57 3.07
C SER A 247 -2.40 -5.12 2.63
N GLY A 248 -2.47 -4.16 3.56
CA GLY A 248 -2.30 -2.73 3.29
C GLY A 248 -1.76 -1.95 4.49
N ASP A 249 -1.44 -0.68 4.25
CA ASP A 249 -0.90 0.23 5.28
C ASP A 249 -1.92 0.54 6.39
N TYR A 250 -3.18 0.19 6.22
CA TYR A 250 -4.20 0.26 7.25
C TYR A 250 -4.00 -0.76 8.39
N LEU A 251 -3.28 -1.89 8.16
CA LEU A 251 -3.18 -2.98 9.14
C LEU A 251 -2.61 -2.55 10.51
N PRO A 252 -1.51 -1.78 10.60
CA PRO A 252 -1.00 -1.33 11.89
C PRO A 252 -1.98 -0.44 12.68
N PHE A 253 -2.87 0.27 11.99
CA PHE A 253 -3.95 1.05 12.61
C PHE A 253 -5.10 0.16 13.08
N TYR A 254 -5.48 -0.81 12.24
CA TYR A 254 -6.48 -1.81 12.59
C TYR A 254 -6.09 -2.58 13.85
N GLU A 255 -4.82 -2.98 13.98
CA GLU A 255 -4.26 -3.64 15.17
C GLU A 255 -4.35 -2.78 16.45
N LYS A 256 -4.49 -1.46 16.32
CA LYS A 256 -4.75 -0.54 17.42
C LYS A 256 -6.23 -0.21 17.61
N ASN A 257 -7.10 -0.99 17.00
CA ASN A 257 -8.53 -0.77 17.07
C ASN A 257 -9.00 0.59 16.52
N ILE A 258 -8.22 1.16 15.57
CA ILE A 258 -8.59 2.37 14.86
C ILE A 258 -9.49 1.96 13.70
N PRO A 259 -10.64 2.60 13.49
CA PRO A 259 -11.47 2.38 12.31
C PRO A 259 -10.66 2.60 11.03
N VAL A 260 -10.79 1.69 10.06
CA VAL A 260 -10.03 1.75 8.81
C VAL A 260 -10.93 1.53 7.61
N VAL A 261 -10.56 2.12 6.49
CA VAL A 261 -11.18 1.87 5.19
C VAL A 261 -10.08 1.80 4.12
N LEU A 262 -10.15 0.80 3.26
CA LEU A 262 -9.29 0.66 2.08
C LEU A 262 -10.10 0.97 0.83
N PHE A 263 -9.73 2.02 0.10
CA PHE A 263 -10.24 2.27 -1.25
C PHE A 263 -9.30 1.66 -2.28
N THR A 264 -9.82 0.72 -3.06
CA THR A 264 -9.05 0.02 -4.09
C THR A 264 -9.95 -0.44 -5.24
N ALA A 265 -9.43 -0.42 -6.45
CA ALA A 265 -10.05 -1.04 -7.61
C ALA A 265 -9.70 -2.54 -7.75
N GLY A 266 -9.08 -3.10 -6.71
CA GLY A 266 -8.65 -4.51 -6.70
C GLY A 266 -7.34 -4.74 -7.44
N SER A 267 -7.07 -6.01 -7.70
CA SER A 267 -5.86 -6.44 -8.40
C SER A 267 -6.14 -6.69 -9.88
N ASP A 268 -5.16 -6.35 -10.73
CA ASP A 268 -5.17 -6.69 -12.15
C ASP A 268 -3.92 -7.52 -12.53
N ARG A 269 -3.96 -8.15 -13.71
CA ARG A 269 -2.91 -9.04 -14.21
C ARG A 269 -1.55 -8.35 -14.47
N ASN A 270 -1.50 -7.03 -14.51
CA ASN A 270 -0.28 -6.26 -14.75
C ASN A 270 0.35 -5.76 -13.45
N MET A 271 -0.42 -5.77 -12.33
CA MET A 271 0.11 -5.40 -11.02
C MET A 271 1.35 -6.22 -10.70
N ARG A 272 2.33 -5.57 -10.07
CA ARG A 272 3.60 -6.18 -9.65
C ARG A 272 4.43 -6.74 -10.80
N THR A 273 4.19 -6.28 -12.03
CA THR A 273 4.97 -6.61 -13.23
C THR A 273 5.55 -5.38 -13.88
N VAL A 274 6.48 -5.55 -14.81
CA VAL A 274 7.06 -4.48 -15.65
C VAL A 274 6.02 -3.81 -16.58
N ARG A 275 4.80 -4.34 -16.63
CA ARG A 275 3.68 -3.83 -17.43
C ARG A 275 2.76 -2.89 -16.66
N ASP A 276 2.97 -2.72 -15.37
CA ASP A 276 2.20 -1.77 -14.57
C ASP A 276 2.70 -0.35 -14.82
N ARG A 277 2.22 0.26 -15.92
CA ARG A 277 2.68 1.53 -16.47
C ARG A 277 1.60 2.60 -16.48
N ALA A 278 2.00 3.87 -16.39
CA ALA A 278 1.15 5.04 -16.42
C ALA A 278 0.15 5.05 -17.58
N SER A 279 0.58 4.65 -18.80
CA SER A 279 -0.26 4.64 -20.01
C SER A 279 -1.45 3.68 -19.97
N PHE A 280 -1.57 2.85 -18.94
CA PHE A 280 -2.69 1.92 -18.77
C PHE A 280 -3.68 2.36 -17.69
N LEU A 281 -3.46 3.51 -17.05
CA LEU A 281 -4.37 4.01 -16.01
C LEU A 281 -5.53 4.81 -16.60
N ASP A 282 -6.63 4.81 -15.86
CA ASP A 282 -7.85 5.56 -16.14
C ASP A 282 -7.90 6.79 -15.24
N TYR A 283 -7.35 7.89 -15.72
CA TYR A 283 -7.21 9.13 -14.94
C TYR A 283 -8.55 9.84 -14.71
N GLU A 284 -9.55 9.66 -15.60
CA GLU A 284 -10.89 10.19 -15.38
C GLU A 284 -11.57 9.50 -14.18
N SER A 285 -11.42 8.17 -14.09
CA SER A 285 -11.88 7.43 -12.92
C SER A 285 -11.11 7.79 -11.65
N MET A 286 -9.80 8.06 -11.74
CA MET A 286 -9.01 8.53 -10.60
C MET A 286 -9.49 9.88 -10.08
N ASP A 287 -9.86 10.81 -10.96
CA ASP A 287 -10.41 12.10 -10.55
C ASP A 287 -11.76 11.95 -9.82
N TYR A 288 -12.63 11.07 -10.31
CA TYR A 288 -13.86 10.71 -9.61
C TYR A 288 -13.59 10.16 -8.19
N ILE A 289 -12.53 9.35 -8.03
CA ILE A 289 -12.11 8.87 -6.71
C ILE A 289 -11.64 10.02 -5.82
N CYS A 290 -10.93 10.99 -6.36
CA CYS A 290 -10.52 12.16 -5.59
C CYS A 290 -11.74 12.92 -5.04
N ASP A 291 -12.76 13.13 -5.86
CA ASP A 291 -14.02 13.72 -5.43
C ASP A 291 -14.71 12.93 -4.32
N PHE A 292 -14.78 11.62 -4.51
CA PHE A 292 -15.41 10.73 -3.53
C PHE A 292 -14.66 10.76 -2.19
N ILE A 293 -13.34 10.56 -2.20
CA ILE A 293 -12.52 10.54 -0.98
C ILE A 293 -12.55 11.91 -0.29
N TYR A 294 -12.50 13.01 -1.04
CA TYR A 294 -12.64 14.35 -0.49
C TYR A 294 -13.98 14.52 0.27
N ASN A 295 -15.08 14.11 -0.35
CA ASN A 295 -16.41 14.18 0.29
C ASN A 295 -16.50 13.26 1.49
N PHE A 296 -15.93 12.04 1.41
CA PHE A 296 -15.88 11.11 2.52
C PHE A 296 -15.11 11.69 3.72
N ILE A 297 -13.93 12.26 3.49
CA ILE A 297 -13.12 12.93 4.52
C ILE A 297 -13.93 14.09 5.14
N ARG A 298 -14.60 14.89 4.30
CA ARG A 298 -15.38 16.02 4.78
C ARG A 298 -16.52 15.58 5.70
N GLU A 299 -17.24 14.53 5.36
CA GLU A 299 -18.31 14.02 6.22
C GLU A 299 -17.73 13.51 7.55
N VAL A 300 -16.70 12.66 7.53
CA VAL A 300 -16.05 12.14 8.75
C VAL A 300 -15.47 13.26 9.61
N ALA A 301 -14.79 14.23 9.00
CA ALA A 301 -14.18 15.34 9.73
C ALA A 301 -15.21 16.24 10.42
N ASN A 302 -16.47 16.23 9.96
CA ASN A 302 -17.55 17.06 10.50
C ASN A 302 -18.53 16.31 11.43
N MET A 303 -18.40 15.01 11.61
CA MET A 303 -19.21 14.24 12.57
C MET A 303 -19.02 14.80 13.99
N GLU A 304 -20.09 14.85 14.77
CA GLU A 304 -20.02 15.32 16.17
C GLU A 304 -19.26 14.32 17.06
N LEU A 305 -19.41 13.01 16.83
CA LEU A 305 -18.72 11.95 17.52
C LEU A 305 -17.64 11.34 16.63
N MET A 306 -16.67 10.68 17.21
CA MET A 306 -15.75 9.80 16.48
C MET A 306 -16.52 8.55 16.04
N ILE A 307 -16.06 7.91 14.98
CA ILE A 307 -16.55 6.59 14.56
C ILE A 307 -16.32 5.62 15.71
N ASP A 308 -17.35 4.87 16.09
CA ASP A 308 -17.29 3.93 17.19
C ASP A 308 -16.20 2.88 16.93
N ARG A 309 -15.46 2.60 18.00
CA ARG A 309 -14.49 1.49 18.07
C ARG A 309 -15.18 0.34 18.81
N PRO A 310 -15.69 -0.65 18.10
CA PRO A 310 -16.39 -1.75 18.78
C PRO A 310 -15.42 -2.46 19.74
N GLU A 311 -15.83 -2.62 21.01
CA GLU A 311 -15.05 -3.30 22.04
C GLU A 311 -14.72 -4.75 21.66
N GLU A 312 -15.57 -5.39 20.85
CA GLU A 312 -15.43 -6.78 20.42
C GLU A 312 -14.25 -7.03 19.46
N TYR A 313 -13.68 -6.00 18.82
CA TYR A 313 -12.56 -6.20 17.88
C TYR A 313 -11.25 -6.56 18.56
N TRP A 314 -11.08 -6.26 19.85
CA TRP A 314 -9.84 -6.53 20.57
C TRP A 314 -9.93 -7.50 21.74
N THR A 315 -11.09 -7.76 22.27
CA THR A 315 -11.28 -8.78 23.32
C THR A 315 -11.18 -10.21 22.80
N GLY A 316 -11.27 -10.35 21.48
CA GLY A 316 -10.89 -11.58 20.81
C GLY A 316 -9.40 -11.51 20.49
N THR A 317 -8.55 -11.98 21.42
CA THR A 317 -7.32 -12.73 21.15
C THR A 317 -7.08 -12.99 19.64
N ALA A 318 -5.87 -13.33 19.26
CA ALA A 318 -5.51 -13.92 17.97
C ALA A 318 -6.56 -14.83 17.29
N ASP A 319 -7.58 -15.25 18.02
CA ASP A 319 -8.72 -16.04 17.57
C ASP A 319 -9.74 -15.31 16.66
N SER A 320 -9.86 -13.98 16.70
CA SER A 320 -10.79 -13.28 15.80
C SER A 320 -10.21 -13.03 14.40
N LEU A 321 -8.88 -12.96 14.27
CA LEU A 321 -8.21 -13.10 12.97
C LEU A 321 -8.28 -14.55 12.45
N ALA A 322 -8.43 -15.52 13.35
CA ALA A 322 -8.68 -16.93 13.02
C ALA A 322 -10.07 -17.15 12.42
N SER A 323 -11.07 -16.35 12.78
CA SER A 323 -12.41 -16.41 12.18
C SER A 323 -12.48 -15.81 10.76
N ILE A 324 -11.49 -14.98 10.36
CA ILE A 324 -11.29 -14.50 8.99
C ILE A 324 -10.24 -15.37 8.24
N GLY A 325 -9.90 -16.55 8.79
CA GLY A 325 -9.07 -17.54 8.12
C GLY A 325 -7.58 -17.57 8.45
N GLY A 326 -7.10 -16.92 9.53
CA GLY A 326 -5.70 -17.10 9.91
C GLY A 326 -5.27 -16.42 11.22
N GLU A 327 -4.56 -17.16 12.07
CA GLU A 327 -3.85 -16.62 13.23
C GLU A 327 -2.88 -15.50 12.79
N ARG A 328 -2.72 -14.46 13.65
CA ARG A 328 -1.79 -13.36 13.41
C ARG A 328 -0.42 -13.87 12.97
N THR A 329 0.11 -13.23 11.95
CA THR A 329 1.43 -13.52 11.40
C THR A 329 2.34 -12.32 11.66
N TYR A 330 3.48 -12.54 12.27
CA TYR A 330 4.45 -11.51 12.62
C TYR A 330 5.57 -11.45 11.58
N SER A 331 6.24 -10.30 11.48
CA SER A 331 7.52 -10.23 10.81
C SER A 331 8.64 -10.77 11.73
N PRO A 332 9.80 -11.16 11.18
CA PRO A 332 10.93 -11.62 12.01
C PRO A 332 11.43 -10.58 13.02
N TYR A 333 11.10 -9.31 12.82
CA TYR A 333 11.53 -8.17 13.68
C TYR A 333 10.56 -7.87 14.82
N GLU A 334 9.36 -8.41 14.75
CA GLU A 334 8.32 -8.21 15.76
C GLU A 334 8.37 -9.25 16.87
N VAL A 335 9.20 -10.29 16.74
CA VAL A 335 9.27 -11.42 17.67
C VAL A 335 10.54 -11.38 18.52
N ASP A 336 10.46 -11.88 19.75
CA ASP A 336 11.61 -11.93 20.66
C ASP A 336 12.70 -12.89 20.14
N THR A 337 12.27 -13.99 19.52
CA THR A 337 13.16 -14.97 18.90
C THR A 337 12.61 -15.34 17.53
N PRO A 338 13.29 -14.99 16.43
CA PRO A 338 12.89 -15.38 15.09
C PRO A 338 12.93 -16.91 14.89
N PRO A 339 12.19 -17.45 13.92
CA PRO A 339 12.29 -18.84 13.52
C PRO A 339 13.73 -19.24 13.14
N GLU A 340 14.17 -20.43 13.57
CA GLU A 340 15.49 -20.98 13.28
C GLU A 340 15.38 -22.19 12.35
N PHE A 341 16.22 -22.20 11.29
CA PHE A 341 16.40 -23.35 10.40
C PHE A 341 17.71 -24.07 10.74
N PHE A 342 17.64 -25.31 11.25
CA PHE A 342 18.81 -26.10 11.67
C PHE A 342 19.83 -25.34 12.54
N ARG A 343 19.36 -24.54 13.49
CA ARG A 343 20.16 -23.65 14.37
C ARG A 343 20.77 -22.43 13.65
N GLY A 344 20.27 -22.10 12.48
CA GLY A 344 20.65 -20.93 11.72
C GLY A 344 19.42 -20.09 11.36
N ASP A 345 19.65 -19.03 10.66
CA ASP A 345 18.66 -18.06 10.20
C ASP A 345 18.07 -18.40 8.82
N VAL A 346 17.31 -17.49 8.25
CA VAL A 346 16.75 -17.60 6.89
C VAL A 346 17.84 -17.67 5.81
N GLY A 347 19.00 -17.04 6.02
CA GLY A 347 20.16 -17.18 5.12
C GLY A 347 20.73 -18.60 5.12
N THR A 348 20.73 -19.28 6.25
CA THR A 348 21.08 -20.70 6.36
C THR A 348 20.09 -21.58 5.60
N PHE A 349 18.79 -21.27 5.71
CA PHE A 349 17.77 -21.94 4.91
C PHE A 349 17.99 -21.81 3.41
N LEU A 350 18.31 -20.61 2.92
CA LEU A 350 18.61 -20.40 1.51
C LEU A 350 19.81 -21.24 1.07
N ARG A 351 20.91 -21.21 1.81
CA ARG A 351 22.15 -21.91 1.44
C ARG A 351 22.01 -23.43 1.52
N GLU A 352 21.50 -23.95 2.63
CA GLU A 352 21.55 -25.38 2.95
C GLU A 352 20.35 -26.16 2.41
N TRP A 353 19.23 -25.48 2.21
CA TRP A 353 18.03 -26.12 1.67
C TRP A 353 17.69 -25.63 0.28
N VAL A 354 17.38 -24.36 0.10
CA VAL A 354 16.85 -23.86 -1.18
C VAL A 354 17.84 -24.11 -2.30
N TYR A 355 19.08 -23.62 -2.20
CA TYR A 355 20.06 -23.78 -3.27
C TYR A 355 20.62 -25.20 -3.41
N THR A 356 20.43 -26.07 -2.42
CA THR A 356 20.78 -27.49 -2.52
C THR A 356 19.78 -28.28 -3.35
N TYR A 357 18.50 -27.96 -3.22
CA TYR A 357 17.40 -28.70 -3.85
C TYR A 357 16.72 -27.95 -5.02
N LEU A 358 17.17 -26.72 -5.32
CA LEU A 358 16.69 -25.93 -6.45
C LEU A 358 17.10 -26.59 -7.76
N LYS A 359 16.13 -26.81 -8.63
CA LYS A 359 16.34 -27.34 -9.98
C LYS A 359 16.11 -26.25 -11.00
N TYR A 360 17.02 -26.11 -11.94
CA TYR A 360 16.79 -25.17 -13.03
C TYR A 360 15.82 -25.77 -14.02
N PRO A 361 14.64 -25.15 -14.29
CA PRO A 361 13.67 -25.68 -15.24
C PRO A 361 14.23 -25.69 -16.67
N ASP A 362 13.91 -26.73 -17.45
CA ASP A 362 14.49 -26.97 -18.79
C ASP A 362 14.18 -25.83 -19.78
N ILE A 363 12.96 -25.27 -19.73
CA ILE A 363 12.53 -24.22 -20.67
C ILE A 363 13.33 -22.94 -20.47
N PRO A 364 13.35 -22.30 -19.28
CA PRO A 364 14.18 -21.13 -19.04
C PRO A 364 15.69 -21.43 -19.23
N LEU A 365 16.15 -22.61 -18.86
CA LEU A 365 17.55 -23.01 -19.08
C LEU A 365 17.90 -23.00 -20.57
N SER A 366 17.04 -23.56 -21.43
CA SER A 366 17.28 -23.62 -22.89
C SER A 366 17.21 -22.23 -23.54
N GLN A 367 16.40 -21.32 -22.97
CA GLN A 367 16.23 -19.94 -23.43
C GLN A 367 17.25 -18.97 -22.86
N GLY A 368 18.12 -19.42 -21.94
CA GLY A 368 19.09 -18.56 -21.28
C GLY A 368 18.47 -17.53 -20.34
N VAL A 369 17.26 -17.79 -19.82
CA VAL A 369 16.56 -16.92 -18.87
C VAL A 369 17.09 -17.17 -17.47
N SER A 370 17.52 -16.14 -16.77
CA SER A 370 17.93 -16.19 -15.35
C SER A 370 17.39 -14.96 -14.62
N GLY A 371 17.35 -15.00 -13.30
CA GLY A 371 16.85 -13.88 -12.49
C GLY A 371 16.61 -14.27 -11.05
N THR A 372 16.03 -13.37 -10.30
CA THR A 372 15.65 -13.57 -8.90
C THR A 372 14.13 -13.63 -8.76
N VAL A 373 13.65 -14.67 -8.09
CA VAL A 373 12.26 -14.83 -7.70
C VAL A 373 12.15 -14.51 -6.21
N THR A 374 11.33 -13.54 -5.84
CA THR A 374 11.03 -13.28 -4.44
C THR A 374 9.84 -14.15 -4.01
N VAL A 375 10.03 -14.95 -2.96
CA VAL A 375 9.02 -15.87 -2.45
C VAL A 375 8.65 -15.49 -1.02
N GLU A 376 7.36 -15.32 -0.75
CA GLU A 376 6.82 -15.19 0.59
C GLU A 376 6.38 -16.55 1.12
N PHE A 377 6.58 -16.78 2.42
CA PHE A 377 6.08 -17.95 3.13
C PHE A 377 5.92 -17.67 4.62
N ILE A 378 5.17 -18.54 5.31
CA ILE A 378 4.94 -18.45 6.75
C ILE A 378 5.55 -19.67 7.44
N VAL A 379 6.33 -19.42 8.50
CA VAL A 379 6.72 -20.46 9.47
C VAL A 379 5.66 -20.52 10.55
N GLU A 380 4.96 -21.63 10.63
CA GLU A 380 3.87 -21.89 11.58
C GLU A 380 4.36 -22.15 13.00
N LYS A 381 3.46 -22.09 13.98
CA LYS A 381 3.75 -22.40 15.40
C LYS A 381 4.30 -23.81 15.63
N ASP A 382 4.01 -24.74 14.73
CA ASP A 382 4.56 -26.10 14.76
C ASP A 382 5.86 -26.23 13.96
N GLY A 383 6.32 -25.13 13.38
CA GLY A 383 7.53 -25.06 12.55
C GLY A 383 7.33 -25.44 11.08
N SER A 384 6.14 -25.83 10.64
CA SER A 384 5.86 -26.11 9.23
C SER A 384 5.87 -24.82 8.40
N VAL A 385 6.19 -24.96 7.12
CA VAL A 385 6.15 -23.84 6.16
C VAL A 385 4.85 -23.90 5.38
N THR A 386 4.12 -22.78 5.34
CA THR A 386 2.81 -22.65 4.66
C THR A 386 2.73 -21.34 3.87
N ASN A 387 1.65 -21.15 3.11
CA ASN A 387 1.36 -19.94 2.34
C ASN A 387 2.51 -19.50 1.43
N VAL A 388 3.21 -20.48 0.83
CA VAL A 388 4.33 -20.23 -0.07
C VAL A 388 3.82 -19.70 -1.39
N ARG A 389 4.26 -18.51 -1.79
CA ARG A 389 3.89 -17.90 -3.06
C ARG A 389 5.03 -17.06 -3.63
N ALA A 390 5.19 -17.05 -4.94
CA ALA A 390 6.01 -16.06 -5.61
C ALA A 390 5.27 -14.71 -5.61
N VAL A 391 5.95 -13.68 -5.15
CA VAL A 391 5.40 -12.30 -5.11
C VAL A 391 6.09 -11.39 -6.12
N ARG A 392 7.23 -11.83 -6.63
CA ARG A 392 8.00 -11.17 -7.67
C ARG A 392 8.82 -12.21 -8.41
N GLY A 393 8.71 -12.21 -9.72
CA GLY A 393 9.51 -13.07 -10.62
C GLY A 393 9.49 -12.51 -12.03
N ASN A 394 10.18 -13.17 -12.93
CA ASN A 394 10.31 -12.76 -14.32
C ASN A 394 9.96 -13.90 -15.30
N ASP A 395 9.73 -15.09 -14.77
CA ASP A 395 9.40 -16.28 -15.56
C ASP A 395 8.62 -17.27 -14.69
N GLN A 396 7.49 -17.74 -15.19
CA GLN A 396 6.56 -18.61 -14.46
C GLN A 396 7.20 -19.93 -14.03
N TYR A 397 8.08 -20.51 -14.85
CA TYR A 397 8.74 -21.77 -14.51
C TYR A 397 9.77 -21.60 -13.39
N LEU A 398 10.46 -20.45 -13.34
CA LEU A 398 11.35 -20.11 -12.24
C LEU A 398 10.56 -19.85 -10.94
N GLU A 399 9.40 -19.19 -11.05
CA GLU A 399 8.50 -18.95 -9.93
C GLU A 399 7.95 -20.27 -9.35
N ASP A 400 7.45 -21.15 -10.21
CA ASP A 400 6.92 -22.46 -9.81
C ASP A 400 7.98 -23.31 -9.11
N GLU A 401 9.24 -23.30 -9.60
CA GLU A 401 10.32 -24.04 -8.98
C GLU A 401 10.75 -23.44 -7.64
N ALA A 402 10.80 -22.11 -7.51
CA ALA A 402 11.12 -21.44 -6.26
C ALA A 402 10.04 -21.75 -5.20
N VAL A 403 8.77 -21.69 -5.58
CA VAL A 403 7.65 -22.08 -4.71
C VAL A 403 7.75 -23.55 -4.32
N ARG A 404 8.02 -24.44 -5.27
CA ARG A 404 8.16 -25.88 -5.02
C ARG A 404 9.24 -26.20 -3.98
N VAL A 405 10.44 -25.63 -4.11
CA VAL A 405 11.55 -25.94 -3.22
C VAL A 405 11.33 -25.41 -1.81
N ILE A 406 10.71 -24.23 -1.67
CA ILE A 406 10.39 -23.65 -0.36
C ILE A 406 9.23 -24.40 0.29
N SER A 407 8.21 -24.78 -0.46
CA SER A 407 7.08 -25.56 0.05
C SER A 407 7.50 -26.95 0.58
N ALA A 408 8.59 -27.49 0.06
CA ALA A 408 9.15 -28.78 0.50
C ALA A 408 10.07 -28.66 1.74
N SER A 409 10.15 -27.48 2.36
CA SER A 409 11.00 -27.23 3.53
C SER A 409 10.71 -28.19 4.69
N PRO A 410 11.76 -28.73 5.35
CA PRO A 410 11.59 -29.39 6.64
C PRO A 410 11.13 -28.38 7.70
N LYS A 411 10.68 -28.90 8.86
CA LYS A 411 10.20 -28.05 9.94
C LYS A 411 11.32 -27.20 10.54
N TRP A 412 10.95 -25.98 10.85
CA TRP A 412 11.75 -24.99 11.54
C TRP A 412 11.49 -25.04 13.05
N LYS A 413 12.37 -24.46 13.83
CA LYS A 413 12.02 -24.03 15.18
C LYS A 413 11.19 -22.76 15.07
N PRO A 414 9.95 -22.71 15.61
CA PRO A 414 9.05 -21.59 15.43
C PRO A 414 9.54 -20.31 16.12
N GLY A 415 9.08 -19.16 15.66
CA GLY A 415 9.28 -17.88 16.33
C GLY A 415 8.58 -17.81 17.68
N VAL A 416 9.11 -16.98 18.59
CA VAL A 416 8.58 -16.79 19.95
C VAL A 416 8.39 -15.31 20.23
N LEU A 417 7.22 -14.95 20.77
CA LEU A 417 6.88 -13.62 21.25
C LEU A 417 6.20 -13.75 22.63
N GLY A 418 6.71 -13.05 23.64
CA GLY A 418 6.16 -13.12 25.00
C GLY A 418 6.19 -14.52 25.61
N GLY A 419 7.08 -15.39 25.15
CA GLY A 419 7.17 -16.79 25.58
C GLY A 419 6.26 -17.76 24.82
N GLU A 420 5.37 -17.27 23.96
CA GLU A 420 4.44 -18.06 23.16
C GLU A 420 4.98 -18.25 21.73
N LYS A 421 4.73 -19.44 21.15
CA LYS A 421 5.06 -19.71 19.74
C LYS A 421 4.11 -18.95 18.84
N VAL A 422 4.67 -18.27 17.83
CA VAL A 422 3.91 -17.44 16.90
C VAL A 422 4.24 -17.78 15.45
N ARG A 423 3.34 -17.40 14.54
CA ARG A 423 3.50 -17.49 13.10
C ARG A 423 4.38 -16.34 12.62
N VAL A 424 5.37 -16.63 11.77
CA VAL A 424 6.28 -15.60 11.26
C VAL A 424 6.37 -15.68 9.74
N LYS A 425 6.17 -14.54 9.08
CA LYS A 425 6.24 -14.41 7.63
C LYS A 425 7.64 -13.97 7.19
N TYR A 426 8.16 -14.66 6.21
CA TYR A 426 9.40 -14.30 5.50
C TYR A 426 9.11 -13.92 4.05
N SER A 427 9.96 -13.04 3.50
CA SER A 427 10.06 -12.74 2.09
C SER A 427 11.53 -12.91 1.69
N VAL A 428 11.85 -13.86 0.78
CA VAL A 428 13.21 -14.23 0.47
C VAL A 428 13.49 -14.22 -1.03
N PRO A 429 14.69 -13.79 -1.47
CA PRO A 429 15.12 -13.89 -2.85
C PRO A 429 15.66 -15.29 -3.17
N VAL A 430 15.16 -15.89 -4.23
CA VAL A 430 15.69 -17.14 -4.81
C VAL A 430 16.34 -16.84 -6.14
N GLU A 431 17.66 -16.97 -6.23
CA GLU A 431 18.40 -16.64 -7.43
C GLU A 431 18.59 -17.86 -8.37
N PHE A 432 18.25 -17.66 -9.63
CA PHE A 432 18.52 -18.61 -10.71
C PHE A 432 19.68 -18.08 -11.56
N ARG A 433 20.85 -18.73 -11.44
CA ARG A 433 22.07 -18.36 -12.16
C ARG A 433 22.42 -19.41 -13.21
N LEU A 434 22.62 -18.97 -14.44
CA LEU A 434 23.15 -19.82 -15.49
C LEU A 434 24.64 -20.09 -15.21
N LYS A 435 25.08 -21.35 -15.24
CA LYS A 435 26.52 -21.67 -15.18
C LYS A 435 27.19 -21.12 -16.42
N LYS A 436 28.19 -20.25 -16.25
CA LYS A 436 29.08 -19.88 -17.36
C LYS A 436 29.71 -21.16 -17.90
N ARG A 437 29.49 -21.43 -19.19
CA ARG A 437 30.26 -22.45 -19.93
C ARG A 437 31.69 -22.00 -20.12
#